data_14ffef7a33b68a0ba5c487d6bfb108a9
#
_entry.id   14ffef7a33b68a0ba5c487d6bfb108a9
#
_cell.length_a   1.000
_cell.length_b   1.000
_cell.length_c   1.000
_cell.angle_alpha   90.00
_cell.angle_beta   90.00
_cell.angle_gamma   90.00
#
_symmetry.space_group_name_H-M   'P 1'
#
loop_
_entity.id
_entity.type
_entity.pdbx_description
1 polymer ?
#
loop_
_entity_poly.entity_id
_entity_poly.type
_entity_poly.pdbx_seq_one_letter_code
_entity_poly.pdbx_strand_id
1 'polypeptide(L)'
;MNKASFVSPSVEKETIESLSQKLLEVNLQLTEANRELKRVQSEKEEMLSNISHDLRAPITAIRSALDYLNSGQEISMEDYIASLQLIDRRTQTLENLIQDIYYLFCVEDTSRELELVTLEAAPFLEEYFYDMISDKRYDDHDMVLDLPENLSCKFSVDVQKMIRVLDNLFTNAAKYSGTGRRITLQARCIDNQLQIRVIDNGPGIPEDALPHIFRRTYTVSHSRTPGSATGSGLGLSIAKAIVERLEGSICCTSEPGEGCCFLIQLPRI
;
A
#
# COMPACT_ATOMS: atom_id res chain seq x y z
N MET A 1 -21.88 41.56 -59.15
CA MET A 1 -23.05 41.49 -58.23
C MET A 1 -22.70 40.52 -57.11
N ASN A 2 -22.25 41.06 -55.99
CA ASN A 2 -21.93 40.29 -54.78
C ASN A 2 -23.25 40.00 -54.03
N LYS A 3 -23.65 38.72 -53.99
CA LYS A 3 -24.69 38.29 -53.07
C LYS A 3 -24.06 38.11 -51.68
N ALA A 4 -24.13 39.15 -50.86
CA ALA A 4 -23.95 38.96 -49.40
C ALA A 4 -25.11 38.12 -48.90
N SER A 5 -24.84 36.88 -48.50
CA SER A 5 -25.80 36.02 -47.85
C SER A 5 -26.10 36.59 -46.43
N PHE A 6 -27.23 37.28 -46.31
CA PHE A 6 -27.73 37.68 -44.97
C PHE A 6 -28.13 36.44 -44.18
N VAL A 7 -27.31 36.09 -43.17
CA VAL A 7 -27.72 35.11 -42.18
C VAL A 7 -28.80 35.75 -41.34
N SER A 8 -29.89 35.02 -41.14
CA SER A 8 -31.07 35.50 -40.37
C SER A 8 -30.64 35.78 -38.90
N PRO A 9 -31.03 36.91 -38.28
CA PRO A 9 -30.70 37.23 -36.87
C PRO A 9 -31.08 36.17 -35.83
N SER A 10 -32.05 35.32 -36.17
CA SER A 10 -32.45 34.17 -35.32
C SER A 10 -31.39 33.05 -35.33
N VAL A 11 -30.76 32.77 -36.47
CA VAL A 11 -29.72 31.75 -36.58
C VAL A 11 -28.43 32.19 -35.88
N GLU A 12 -28.07 33.46 -35.96
CA GLU A 12 -26.90 34.02 -35.22
C GLU A 12 -27.13 33.94 -33.70
N LYS A 13 -28.33 34.25 -33.21
CA LYS A 13 -28.66 34.19 -31.80
C LYS A 13 -28.61 32.75 -31.24
N GLU A 14 -29.15 31.78 -31.99
CA GLU A 14 -29.13 30.36 -31.64
C GLU A 14 -27.69 29.80 -31.63
N THR A 15 -26.84 30.28 -32.53
CA THR A 15 -25.41 29.93 -32.60
C THR A 15 -24.65 30.51 -31.38
N ILE A 16 -24.92 31.77 -31.00
CA ILE A 16 -24.29 32.41 -29.83
C ILE A 16 -24.70 31.74 -28.54
N GLU A 17 -25.97 31.38 -28.35
CA GLU A 17 -26.46 30.65 -27.17
C GLU A 17 -25.80 29.25 -27.07
N SER A 18 -25.68 28.53 -28.19
CA SER A 18 -25.02 27.23 -28.25
C SER A 18 -23.51 27.34 -27.92
N LEU A 19 -22.82 28.35 -28.44
CA LEU A 19 -21.41 28.61 -28.13
C LEU A 19 -21.23 28.97 -26.65
N SER A 20 -22.12 29.79 -26.09
CA SER A 20 -22.11 30.21 -24.68
C SER A 20 -22.29 29.01 -23.76
N GLN A 21 -23.20 28.09 -24.08
CA GLN A 21 -23.38 26.85 -23.32
C GLN A 21 -22.15 25.94 -23.37
N LYS A 22 -21.55 25.75 -24.54
CA LYS A 22 -20.31 24.96 -24.68
C LYS A 22 -19.15 25.58 -23.91
N LEU A 23 -19.03 26.89 -23.89
CA LEU A 23 -18.00 27.63 -23.17
C LEU A 23 -18.19 27.46 -21.65
N LEU A 24 -19.42 27.47 -21.16
CA LEU A 24 -19.74 27.20 -19.77
C LEU A 24 -19.37 25.76 -19.37
N GLU A 25 -19.73 24.79 -20.20
CA GLU A 25 -19.41 23.38 -19.98
C GLU A 25 -17.89 23.13 -19.93
N VAL A 26 -17.14 23.67 -20.90
CA VAL A 26 -15.69 23.57 -20.93
C VAL A 26 -15.05 24.25 -19.69
N ASN A 27 -15.57 25.41 -19.28
CA ASN A 27 -15.09 26.07 -18.06
C ASN A 27 -15.35 25.25 -16.78
N LEU A 28 -16.50 24.58 -16.70
CA LEU A 28 -16.79 23.67 -15.57
C LEU A 28 -15.82 22.48 -15.55
N GLN A 29 -15.64 21.81 -16.70
CA GLN A 29 -14.70 20.71 -16.84
C GLN A 29 -13.26 21.13 -16.49
N LEU A 30 -12.83 22.30 -16.97
CA LEU A 30 -11.51 22.85 -16.67
C LEU A 30 -11.34 23.13 -15.16
N THR A 31 -12.39 23.65 -14.53
CA THR A 31 -12.39 23.95 -13.10
C THR A 31 -12.29 22.67 -12.27
N GLU A 32 -13.02 21.63 -12.65
CA GLU A 32 -12.95 20.30 -12.02
C GLU A 32 -11.59 19.65 -12.22
N ALA A 33 -11.06 19.67 -13.44
CA ALA A 33 -9.73 19.16 -13.73
C ALA A 33 -8.63 19.88 -12.93
N ASN A 34 -8.72 21.21 -12.81
CA ASN A 34 -7.78 22.00 -12.01
C ASN A 34 -7.88 21.70 -10.51
N ARG A 35 -9.08 21.42 -9.99
CA ARG A 35 -9.26 21.00 -8.59
C ARG A 35 -8.61 19.65 -8.34
N GLU A 36 -8.83 18.70 -9.24
CA GLU A 36 -8.25 17.37 -9.12
C GLU A 36 -6.73 17.41 -9.23
N LEU A 37 -6.19 18.19 -10.15
CA LEU A 37 -4.74 18.38 -10.31
C LEU A 37 -4.12 18.97 -9.04
N LYS A 38 -4.74 19.98 -8.43
CA LYS A 38 -4.28 20.56 -7.15
C LYS A 38 -4.35 19.55 -6.01
N ARG A 39 -5.41 18.72 -5.95
CA ARG A 39 -5.54 17.66 -4.95
C ARG A 39 -4.39 16.66 -5.07
N VAL A 40 -4.14 16.13 -6.27
CA VAL A 40 -3.06 15.18 -6.53
C VAL A 40 -1.69 15.79 -6.22
N GLN A 41 -1.47 17.05 -6.57
CA GLN A 41 -0.23 17.75 -6.24
C GLN A 41 -0.03 17.89 -4.73
N SER A 42 -1.07 18.29 -3.99
CA SER A 42 -1.02 18.41 -2.52
C SER A 42 -0.74 17.06 -1.85
N GLU A 43 -1.39 15.98 -2.31
CA GLU A 43 -1.14 14.62 -1.81
C GLU A 43 0.31 14.17 -2.07
N LYS A 44 0.87 14.54 -3.23
CA LYS A 44 2.27 14.24 -3.56
C LYS A 44 3.25 15.02 -2.68
N GLU A 45 2.99 16.30 -2.43
CA GLU A 45 3.81 17.14 -1.55
C GLU A 45 3.79 16.65 -0.10
N GLU A 46 2.60 16.29 0.42
CA GLU A 46 2.44 15.67 1.74
C GLU A 46 3.21 14.35 1.83
N MET A 47 3.10 13.48 0.82
CA MET A 47 3.84 12.22 0.74
C MET A 47 5.34 12.46 0.81
N LEU A 48 5.90 13.38 0.02
CA LEU A 48 7.33 13.71 0.02
C LEU A 48 7.80 14.26 1.37
N SER A 49 6.98 15.07 2.04
CA SER A 49 7.24 15.57 3.38
C SER A 49 7.31 14.44 4.40
N ASN A 50 6.35 13.52 4.36
CA ASN A 50 6.29 12.37 5.27
C ASN A 50 7.47 11.41 5.04
N ILE A 51 7.81 11.11 3.78
CA ILE A 51 9.00 10.31 3.43
C ILE A 51 10.28 10.97 3.98
N SER A 52 10.42 12.28 3.81
CA SER A 52 11.60 13.00 4.31
C SER A 52 11.71 12.94 5.83
N HIS A 53 10.59 12.98 6.54
CA HIS A 53 10.53 12.81 7.97
C HIS A 53 10.94 11.39 8.39
N ASP A 54 10.40 10.37 7.72
CA ASP A 54 10.63 8.96 8.04
C ASP A 54 12.04 8.49 7.69
N LEU A 55 12.68 9.09 6.69
CA LEU A 55 14.11 8.90 6.41
C LEU A 55 15.00 9.56 7.46
N ARG A 56 14.64 10.73 7.97
CA ARG A 56 15.46 11.50 8.92
C ARG A 56 15.60 10.77 10.26
N ALA A 57 14.55 10.13 10.76
CA ALA A 57 14.55 9.49 12.07
C ALA A 57 15.60 8.37 12.18
N PRO A 58 15.66 7.34 11.29
CA PRO A 58 16.68 6.30 11.35
C PRO A 58 18.09 6.84 11.09
N ILE A 59 18.27 7.83 10.19
CA ILE A 59 19.56 8.47 9.93
C ILE A 59 20.09 9.14 11.19
N THR A 60 19.22 9.88 11.90
CA THR A 60 19.60 10.55 13.16
C THR A 60 19.99 9.52 14.23
N ALA A 61 19.25 8.41 14.34
CA ALA A 61 19.57 7.34 15.29
C ALA A 61 20.93 6.67 14.98
N ILE A 62 21.20 6.39 13.70
CA ILE A 62 22.51 5.84 13.26
C ILE A 62 23.63 6.81 13.61
N ARG A 63 23.46 8.09 13.29
CA ARG A 63 24.46 9.11 13.57
C ARG A 63 24.74 9.24 15.07
N SER A 64 23.70 9.27 15.91
CA SER A 64 23.85 9.34 17.37
C SER A 64 24.59 8.11 17.93
N ALA A 65 24.32 6.92 17.40
CA ALA A 65 25.03 5.71 17.80
C ALA A 65 26.52 5.75 17.39
N LEU A 66 26.83 6.23 16.18
CA LEU A 66 28.20 6.43 15.72
C LEU A 66 28.94 7.51 16.53
N ASP A 67 28.29 8.62 16.85
CA ASP A 67 28.87 9.70 17.68
C ASP A 67 29.17 9.17 19.09
N TYR A 68 28.31 8.32 19.65
CA TYR A 68 28.53 7.65 20.93
C TYR A 68 29.76 6.73 20.87
N LEU A 69 29.86 5.86 19.84
CA LEU A 69 30.98 4.96 19.64
C LEU A 69 32.32 5.71 19.43
N ASN A 70 32.30 6.91 18.85
CA ASN A 70 33.45 7.74 18.59
C ASN A 70 33.75 8.78 19.69
N SER A 71 33.03 8.77 20.80
CA SER A 71 33.10 9.80 21.85
C SER A 71 34.45 9.80 22.62
N GLY A 72 35.24 8.74 22.46
CA GLY A 72 36.52 8.57 23.21
C GLY A 72 36.34 8.19 24.68
N GLN A 73 35.07 7.92 25.10
CA GLN A 73 34.77 7.38 26.44
C GLN A 73 35.03 5.88 26.49
N GLU A 74 35.32 5.36 27.68
CA GLU A 74 35.33 3.91 27.88
C GLU A 74 33.89 3.36 27.70
N ILE A 75 33.68 2.55 26.67
CA ILE A 75 32.43 1.92 26.33
C ILE A 75 32.51 0.45 26.72
N SER A 76 31.48 -0.04 27.43
CA SER A 76 31.38 -1.47 27.70
C SER A 76 31.20 -2.28 26.42
N MET A 77 31.66 -3.54 26.41
CA MET A 77 31.47 -4.42 25.25
C MET A 77 29.99 -4.63 24.95
N GLU A 78 29.15 -4.61 25.97
CA GLU A 78 27.69 -4.74 25.87
C GLU A 78 27.09 -3.54 25.13
N ASP A 79 27.45 -2.30 25.52
CA ASP A 79 27.00 -1.07 24.87
C ASP A 79 27.52 -0.95 23.44
N TYR A 80 28.75 -1.41 23.20
CA TYR A 80 29.35 -1.47 21.86
C TYR A 80 28.51 -2.36 20.93
N ILE A 81 28.21 -3.59 21.35
CA ILE A 81 27.39 -4.54 20.61
C ILE A 81 25.97 -4.00 20.42
N ALA A 82 25.35 -3.43 21.46
CA ALA A 82 24.02 -2.84 21.39
C ALA A 82 23.97 -1.69 20.36
N SER A 83 25.01 -0.85 20.30
CA SER A 83 25.11 0.24 19.33
C SER A 83 25.22 -0.28 17.90
N LEU A 84 26.03 -1.31 17.66
CA LEU A 84 26.13 -1.94 16.33
C LEU A 84 24.80 -2.56 15.89
N GLN A 85 24.12 -3.26 16.80
CA GLN A 85 22.80 -3.83 16.52
C GLN A 85 21.74 -2.75 16.25
N LEU A 86 21.84 -1.60 16.92
CA LEU A 86 20.96 -0.45 16.62
C LEU A 86 21.21 0.09 15.21
N ILE A 87 22.49 0.28 14.85
CA ILE A 87 22.88 0.75 13.51
C ILE A 87 22.34 -0.21 12.45
N ASP A 88 22.57 -1.51 12.61
CA ASP A 88 22.13 -2.55 11.67
C ASP A 88 20.61 -2.51 11.48
N ARG A 89 19.84 -2.53 12.57
CA ARG A 89 18.36 -2.44 12.51
C ARG A 89 17.86 -1.16 11.84
N ARG A 90 18.53 -0.02 12.05
CA ARG A 90 18.15 1.25 11.43
C ARG A 90 18.52 1.32 9.95
N THR A 91 19.63 0.69 9.57
CA THR A 91 20.02 0.54 8.15
C THR A 91 19.01 -0.32 7.41
N GLN A 92 18.61 -1.47 7.98
CA GLN A 92 17.56 -2.31 7.40
C GLN A 92 16.22 -1.57 7.25
N THR A 93 15.87 -0.73 8.22
CA THR A 93 14.67 0.12 8.14
C THR A 93 14.76 1.10 6.96
N LEU A 94 15.92 1.70 6.72
CA LEU A 94 16.16 2.60 5.58
C LEU A 94 16.08 1.87 4.24
N GLU A 95 16.69 0.70 4.13
CA GLU A 95 16.63 -0.13 2.92
C GLU A 95 15.20 -0.48 2.56
N ASN A 96 14.41 -0.93 3.53
CA ASN A 96 13.00 -1.26 3.33
C ASN A 96 12.19 -0.02 2.89
N LEU A 97 12.44 1.15 3.49
CA LEU A 97 11.76 2.38 3.13
C LEU A 97 12.10 2.83 1.70
N ILE A 98 13.38 2.73 1.30
CA ILE A 98 13.82 3.04 -0.07
C ILE A 98 13.17 2.10 -1.07
N GLN A 99 13.09 0.80 -0.75
CA GLN A 99 12.41 -0.18 -1.58
C GLN A 99 10.90 0.12 -1.71
N ASP A 100 10.22 0.47 -0.61
CA ASP A 100 8.82 0.86 -0.63
C ASP A 100 8.58 2.06 -1.55
N ILE A 101 9.42 3.09 -1.44
CA ILE A 101 9.34 4.28 -2.29
C ILE A 101 9.55 3.91 -3.76
N TYR A 102 10.56 3.09 -4.06
CA TYR A 102 10.82 2.63 -5.42
C TYR A 102 9.64 1.84 -5.99
N TYR A 103 9.08 0.89 -5.22
CA TYR A 103 7.91 0.13 -5.64
C TYR A 103 6.70 1.03 -5.90
N LEU A 104 6.46 2.03 -5.05
CA LEU A 104 5.37 2.98 -5.24
C LEU A 104 5.48 3.69 -6.59
N PHE A 105 6.67 4.22 -6.92
CA PHE A 105 6.90 4.86 -8.22
C PHE A 105 6.76 3.90 -9.40
N CYS A 106 7.26 2.66 -9.26
CA CYS A 106 7.15 1.64 -10.31
C CYS A 106 5.71 1.21 -10.56
N VAL A 107 4.89 1.14 -9.52
CA VAL A 107 3.47 0.74 -9.65
C VAL A 107 2.62 1.87 -10.21
N GLU A 108 2.96 3.14 -9.94
CA GLU A 108 2.27 4.30 -10.50
C GLU A 108 2.62 4.57 -11.96
N ASP A 109 3.76 4.10 -12.41
CA ASP A 109 4.15 4.20 -13.81
C ASP A 109 3.37 3.19 -14.67
N THR A 110 2.23 3.64 -15.19
CA THR A 110 1.38 2.81 -16.07
C THR A 110 2.04 2.45 -17.40
N SER A 111 3.16 3.08 -17.75
CA SER A 111 3.92 2.73 -18.94
C SER A 111 4.70 1.41 -18.80
N ARG A 112 4.92 0.95 -17.57
CA ARG A 112 5.56 -0.35 -17.31
C ARG A 112 4.52 -1.46 -17.40
N GLU A 113 4.73 -2.39 -18.30
CA GLU A 113 3.89 -3.58 -18.44
C GLU A 113 4.09 -4.52 -17.23
N LEU A 114 3.01 -5.23 -16.85
CA LEU A 114 3.06 -6.31 -15.88
C LEU A 114 3.54 -7.59 -16.55
N GLU A 115 4.41 -8.33 -15.91
CA GLU A 115 4.83 -9.66 -16.35
C GLU A 115 3.81 -10.71 -15.89
N LEU A 116 2.65 -10.72 -16.58
CA LEU A 116 1.53 -11.56 -16.19
C LEU A 116 1.78 -13.02 -16.59
N VAL A 117 1.63 -13.91 -15.62
CA VAL A 117 1.60 -15.36 -15.79
C VAL A 117 0.32 -15.95 -15.24
N THR A 118 -0.20 -16.99 -15.87
CA THR A 118 -1.39 -17.71 -15.37
C THR A 118 -0.94 -18.83 -14.43
N LEU A 119 -1.42 -18.79 -13.19
CA LEU A 119 -1.10 -19.75 -12.14
C LEU A 119 -2.38 -20.38 -11.56
N GLU A 120 -2.22 -21.56 -10.98
CA GLU A 120 -3.20 -22.16 -10.06
C GLU A 120 -3.05 -21.51 -8.67
N ALA A 121 -4.15 -21.12 -8.07
CA ALA A 121 -4.12 -20.35 -6.80
C ALA A 121 -3.60 -21.21 -5.62
N ALA A 122 -4.02 -22.49 -5.52
CA ALA A 122 -3.63 -23.31 -4.38
C ALA A 122 -2.12 -23.55 -4.31
N PRO A 123 -1.43 -24.06 -5.36
CA PRO A 123 0.02 -24.27 -5.31
C PRO A 123 0.81 -22.98 -5.04
N PHE A 124 0.40 -21.85 -5.65
CA PHE A 124 1.07 -20.57 -5.45
C PHE A 124 0.98 -20.10 -3.98
N LEU A 125 -0.23 -20.19 -3.38
CA LEU A 125 -0.45 -19.74 -2.01
C LEU A 125 0.18 -20.69 -0.98
N GLU A 126 0.22 -22.00 -1.26
CA GLU A 126 0.91 -22.99 -0.43
C GLU A 126 2.42 -22.73 -0.43
N GLU A 127 3.04 -22.59 -1.60
CA GLU A 127 4.47 -22.30 -1.72
C GLU A 127 4.83 -21.01 -0.98
N TYR A 128 4.10 -19.92 -1.24
CA TYR A 128 4.29 -18.67 -0.54
C TYR A 128 4.18 -18.82 0.99
N PHE A 129 3.15 -19.53 1.47
CA PHE A 129 2.92 -19.69 2.90
C PHE A 129 4.04 -20.47 3.58
N TYR A 130 4.50 -21.59 2.98
CA TYR A 130 5.57 -22.38 3.56
C TYR A 130 6.93 -21.67 3.53
N ASP A 131 7.20 -20.88 2.52
CA ASP A 131 8.40 -20.02 2.49
C ASP A 131 8.33 -18.95 3.56
N MET A 132 7.19 -18.30 3.71
CA MET A 132 6.99 -17.21 4.65
C MET A 132 7.11 -17.67 6.11
N ILE A 133 6.53 -18.82 6.51
CA ILE A 133 6.61 -19.33 7.89
C ILE A 133 8.03 -19.74 8.30
N SER A 134 8.95 -19.87 7.36
CA SER A 134 10.38 -20.12 7.64
C SER A 134 11.12 -18.87 8.12
N ASP A 135 10.50 -17.70 8.05
CA ASP A 135 11.06 -16.44 8.52
C ASP A 135 10.80 -16.24 10.02
N LYS A 136 11.87 -15.96 10.77
CA LYS A 136 11.85 -15.73 12.23
C LYS A 136 10.87 -14.65 12.69
N ARG A 137 10.42 -13.76 11.80
CA ARG A 137 9.43 -12.74 12.11
C ARG A 137 8.08 -13.32 12.53
N TYR A 138 7.81 -14.56 12.16
CA TYR A 138 6.54 -15.25 12.42
C TYR A 138 6.63 -16.36 13.48
N ASP A 139 7.83 -16.62 14.06
CA ASP A 139 8.05 -17.67 15.06
C ASP A 139 7.11 -17.57 16.28
N ASP A 140 6.74 -16.33 16.65
CA ASP A 140 5.88 -16.05 17.80
C ASP A 140 4.37 -16.02 17.45
N HIS A 141 3.98 -16.45 16.24
CA HIS A 141 2.59 -16.40 15.77
C HIS A 141 2.05 -17.80 15.42
N ASP A 142 0.74 -18.00 15.68
CA ASP A 142 0.01 -19.19 15.23
C ASP A 142 -0.40 -19.02 13.75
N MET A 143 0.41 -19.56 12.85
CA MET A 143 0.24 -19.40 11.40
C MET A 143 -0.67 -20.50 10.85
N VAL A 144 -1.76 -20.12 10.19
CA VAL A 144 -2.77 -21.04 9.67
C VAL A 144 -2.97 -20.85 8.17
N LEU A 145 -2.93 -21.96 7.43
CA LEU A 145 -3.32 -22.01 6.02
C LEU A 145 -4.69 -22.67 5.89
N ASP A 146 -5.67 -21.94 5.37
CA ASP A 146 -7.05 -22.40 5.16
C ASP A 146 -7.41 -22.35 3.67
N LEU A 147 -7.07 -23.41 2.96
CA LEU A 147 -7.42 -23.61 1.56
C LEU A 147 -8.36 -24.84 1.44
N PRO A 148 -9.39 -24.79 0.58
CA PRO A 148 -10.17 -25.98 0.25
C PRO A 148 -9.31 -27.02 -0.46
N GLU A 149 -9.48 -28.30 -0.15
CA GLU A 149 -8.76 -29.41 -0.81
C GLU A 149 -8.87 -29.39 -2.35
N ASN A 150 -9.98 -28.86 -2.88
CA ASN A 150 -10.27 -28.77 -4.32
C ASN A 150 -10.30 -27.31 -4.81
N LEU A 151 -9.42 -26.44 -4.33
CA LEU A 151 -9.32 -25.07 -4.83
C LEU A 151 -8.73 -25.07 -6.25
N SER A 152 -9.61 -25.22 -7.24
CA SER A 152 -9.24 -25.10 -8.66
C SER A 152 -9.62 -23.71 -9.15
N CYS A 153 -8.66 -22.80 -9.13
CA CYS A 153 -8.84 -21.41 -9.52
C CYS A 153 -7.57 -20.91 -10.20
N LYS A 154 -7.68 -20.61 -11.50
CA LYS A 154 -6.61 -19.98 -12.27
C LYS A 154 -6.78 -18.47 -12.27
N PHE A 155 -5.68 -17.76 -12.16
CA PHE A 155 -5.66 -16.32 -12.19
C PHE A 155 -4.39 -15.80 -12.89
N SER A 156 -4.45 -14.60 -13.45
CA SER A 156 -3.31 -13.95 -14.08
C SER A 156 -2.65 -13.00 -13.10
N VAL A 157 -1.34 -13.12 -12.93
CA VAL A 157 -0.64 -12.37 -11.90
C VAL A 157 0.81 -12.10 -12.28
N ASP A 158 1.34 -10.94 -11.88
CA ASP A 158 2.77 -10.72 -11.76
C ASP A 158 3.21 -11.26 -10.40
N VAL A 159 3.96 -12.38 -10.42
CA VAL A 159 4.32 -13.14 -9.22
C VAL A 159 5.04 -12.28 -8.19
N GLN A 160 6.04 -11.51 -8.62
CA GLN A 160 6.84 -10.67 -7.71
C GLN A 160 6.00 -9.60 -7.03
N LYS A 161 5.07 -9.01 -7.78
CA LYS A 161 4.17 -8.00 -7.24
C LYS A 161 3.14 -8.61 -6.29
N MET A 162 2.62 -9.82 -6.59
CA MET A 162 1.69 -10.49 -5.69
C MET A 162 2.34 -10.94 -4.39
N ILE A 163 3.56 -11.46 -4.44
CA ILE A 163 4.37 -11.75 -3.24
C ILE A 163 4.50 -10.47 -2.40
N ARG A 164 4.81 -9.32 -3.03
CA ARG A 164 4.91 -8.03 -2.30
C ARG A 164 3.60 -7.61 -1.64
N VAL A 165 2.46 -7.87 -2.28
CA VAL A 165 1.13 -7.63 -1.67
C VAL A 165 0.96 -8.47 -0.41
N LEU A 166 1.20 -9.77 -0.52
CA LEU A 166 1.07 -10.70 0.61
C LEU A 166 2.04 -10.34 1.74
N ASP A 167 3.31 -10.07 1.44
CA ASP A 167 4.31 -9.64 2.41
C ASP A 167 3.89 -8.39 3.20
N ASN A 168 3.30 -7.41 2.52
CA ASN A 168 2.79 -6.20 3.17
C ASN A 168 1.65 -6.52 4.15
N LEU A 169 0.74 -7.42 3.78
CA LEU A 169 -0.37 -7.81 4.64
C LEU A 169 0.11 -8.64 5.83
N PHE A 170 0.96 -9.65 5.60
CA PHE A 170 1.50 -10.49 6.66
C PHE A 170 2.40 -9.72 7.63
N THR A 171 3.27 -8.85 7.11
CA THR A 171 4.11 -7.99 7.96
C THR A 171 3.27 -7.06 8.82
N ASN A 172 2.18 -6.52 8.29
CA ASN A 172 1.23 -5.73 9.07
C ASN A 172 0.54 -6.57 10.13
N ALA A 173 0.03 -7.75 9.79
CA ALA A 173 -0.60 -8.67 10.73
C ALA A 173 0.37 -9.01 11.88
N ALA A 174 1.59 -9.46 11.59
CA ALA A 174 2.59 -9.80 12.61
C ALA A 174 2.96 -8.60 13.50
N LYS A 175 3.10 -7.41 12.90
CA LYS A 175 3.48 -6.20 13.63
C LYS A 175 2.40 -5.69 14.57
N TYR A 176 1.15 -5.77 14.17
CA TYR A 176 0.05 -5.11 14.90
C TYR A 176 -0.82 -6.06 15.70
N SER A 177 -0.83 -7.38 15.41
CA SER A 177 -1.61 -8.33 16.19
C SER A 177 -1.01 -8.60 17.58
N GLY A 178 0.31 -8.53 17.73
CA GLY A 178 1.03 -8.88 18.96
C GLY A 178 1.43 -10.36 19.00
N THR A 179 2.31 -10.71 19.96
CA THR A 179 2.86 -12.07 20.12
C THR A 179 1.79 -13.10 20.49
N GLY A 180 1.94 -14.34 20.00
CA GLY A 180 1.04 -15.45 20.28
C GLY A 180 -0.32 -15.38 19.59
N ARG A 181 -0.51 -14.40 18.70
CA ARG A 181 -1.75 -14.22 17.95
C ARG A 181 -1.76 -15.06 16.68
N ARG A 182 -2.98 -15.38 16.24
CA ARG A 182 -3.20 -16.16 15.02
C ARG A 182 -3.21 -15.27 13.81
N ILE A 183 -2.53 -15.73 12.75
CA ILE A 183 -2.58 -15.11 11.41
C ILE A 183 -2.96 -16.21 10.41
N THR A 184 -4.04 -16.00 9.68
CA THR A 184 -4.59 -16.98 8.73
C THR A 184 -4.49 -16.48 7.31
N LEU A 185 -3.91 -17.30 6.41
CA LEU A 185 -4.06 -17.17 4.97
C LEU A 185 -5.23 -18.05 4.52
N GLN A 186 -6.27 -17.43 3.99
CA GLN A 186 -7.43 -18.14 3.47
C GLN A 186 -7.62 -17.80 2.00
N ALA A 187 -8.00 -18.78 1.16
CA ALA A 187 -8.46 -18.49 -0.18
C ALA A 187 -9.70 -19.28 -0.55
N ARG A 188 -10.56 -18.67 -1.38
CA ARG A 188 -11.78 -19.25 -1.91
C ARG A 188 -12.00 -18.77 -3.34
N CYS A 189 -12.67 -19.58 -4.14
CA CYS A 189 -13.13 -19.17 -5.47
C CYS A 189 -14.67 -18.99 -5.40
N ILE A 190 -15.12 -17.74 -5.47
CA ILE A 190 -16.53 -17.36 -5.31
C ILE A 190 -16.89 -16.40 -6.44
N ASP A 191 -18.05 -16.60 -7.09
CA ASP A 191 -18.59 -15.72 -8.13
C ASP A 191 -17.59 -15.38 -9.25
N ASN A 192 -16.85 -16.38 -9.72
CA ASN A 192 -15.81 -16.22 -10.73
C ASN A 192 -14.64 -15.30 -10.34
N GLN A 193 -14.40 -15.16 -9.03
CA GLN A 193 -13.28 -14.41 -8.47
C GLN A 193 -12.47 -15.27 -7.51
N LEU A 194 -11.15 -15.08 -7.53
CA LEU A 194 -10.27 -15.57 -6.48
C LEU A 194 -10.31 -14.56 -5.33
N GLN A 195 -10.79 -14.99 -4.17
CA GLN A 195 -10.76 -14.24 -2.93
C GLN A 195 -9.64 -14.76 -2.05
N ILE A 196 -8.68 -13.89 -1.73
CA ILE A 196 -7.57 -14.17 -0.80
C ILE A 196 -7.78 -13.30 0.43
N ARG A 197 -7.76 -13.92 1.62
CA ARG A 197 -7.90 -13.22 2.89
C ARG A 197 -6.68 -13.44 3.76
N VAL A 198 -6.15 -12.35 4.31
CA VAL A 198 -5.19 -12.38 5.41
C VAL A 198 -5.93 -11.88 6.66
N ILE A 199 -6.06 -12.75 7.65
CA ILE A 199 -6.88 -12.53 8.84
C ILE A 199 -5.97 -12.61 10.05
N ASP A 200 -6.01 -11.61 10.93
CA ASP A 200 -5.39 -11.64 12.24
C ASP A 200 -6.45 -11.47 13.34
N ASN A 201 -6.13 -11.93 14.54
CA ASN A 201 -6.96 -11.76 15.73
C ASN A 201 -6.34 -10.74 16.73
N GLY A 202 -5.74 -9.69 16.18
CA GLY A 202 -5.12 -8.61 16.92
C GLY A 202 -6.12 -7.64 17.56
N PRO A 203 -5.66 -6.42 17.90
CA PRO A 203 -6.50 -5.41 18.54
C PRO A 203 -7.53 -4.76 17.61
N GLY A 204 -7.45 -5.03 16.32
CA GLY A 204 -8.29 -4.39 15.30
C GLY A 204 -7.91 -2.95 15.00
N ILE A 205 -8.67 -2.35 14.08
CA ILE A 205 -8.49 -0.98 13.58
C ILE A 205 -9.72 -0.17 13.98
N PRO A 206 -9.55 1.04 14.55
CA PRO A 206 -10.66 1.94 14.84
C PRO A 206 -11.48 2.26 13.59
N GLU A 207 -12.79 2.38 13.74
CA GLU A 207 -13.73 2.60 12.62
C GLU A 207 -13.43 3.87 11.83
N ASP A 208 -13.02 4.94 12.52
CA ASP A 208 -12.61 6.22 11.92
C ASP A 208 -11.32 6.13 11.10
N ALA A 209 -10.46 5.13 11.39
CA ALA A 209 -9.23 4.90 10.67
C ALA A 209 -9.41 4.05 9.40
N LEU A 210 -10.38 3.13 9.38
CA LEU A 210 -10.59 2.18 8.27
C LEU A 210 -10.66 2.83 6.88
N PRO A 211 -11.35 3.96 6.66
CA PRO A 211 -11.38 4.61 5.34
C PRO A 211 -10.03 5.15 4.88
N HIS A 212 -9.07 5.24 5.79
CA HIS A 212 -7.79 5.92 5.57
C HIS A 212 -6.57 4.99 5.50
N ILE A 213 -6.70 3.73 5.92
CA ILE A 213 -5.55 2.80 6.04
C ILE A 213 -4.82 2.52 4.72
N PHE A 214 -5.49 2.68 3.58
CA PHE A 214 -4.89 2.55 2.25
C PHE A 214 -4.34 3.87 1.69
N ARG A 215 -4.48 4.99 2.42
CA ARG A 215 -3.84 6.25 2.02
C ARG A 215 -2.34 6.16 2.24
N ARG A 216 -1.58 6.80 1.36
CA ARG A 216 -0.12 6.84 1.45
C ARG A 216 0.33 7.49 2.75
N THR A 217 1.37 6.90 3.36
CA THR A 217 1.96 7.39 4.62
C THR A 217 0.98 7.50 5.81
N TYR A 218 -0.21 6.91 5.69
CA TYR A 218 -1.16 6.89 6.78
C TYR A 218 -0.76 5.84 7.82
N THR A 219 -0.74 6.25 9.09
CA THR A 219 -0.52 5.36 10.24
C THR A 219 -1.51 5.73 11.33
N VAL A 220 -2.10 4.73 11.99
CA VAL A 220 -2.97 4.97 13.15
C VAL A 220 -2.13 5.59 14.26
N SER A 221 -2.59 6.71 14.82
CA SER A 221 -1.82 7.59 15.73
C SER A 221 -1.27 6.90 16.99
N HIS A 222 -1.83 5.77 17.41
CA HIS A 222 -1.33 4.98 18.54
C HIS A 222 0.01 4.27 18.26
N SER A 223 0.41 4.12 16.99
CA SER A 223 1.68 3.49 16.60
C SER A 223 2.86 4.46 16.50
N ARG A 224 2.64 5.77 16.75
CA ARG A 224 3.70 6.81 16.75
C ARG A 224 4.45 6.96 18.09
N THR A 225 4.37 5.97 18.97
CA THR A 225 5.17 6.01 20.21
C THR A 225 6.66 5.99 19.86
N PRO A 226 7.47 6.94 20.37
CA PRO A 226 8.91 6.94 20.13
C PRO A 226 9.52 5.63 20.64
N GLY A 227 10.13 4.84 19.72
CA GLY A 227 10.73 3.54 20.06
C GLY A 227 10.02 2.32 19.48
N SER A 228 8.75 2.39 19.09
CA SER A 228 8.11 1.33 18.31
C SER A 228 8.61 1.35 16.86
N ALA A 229 8.76 0.18 16.24
CA ALA A 229 9.10 0.07 14.83
C ALA A 229 7.92 0.57 13.97
N THR A 230 7.84 1.89 13.79
CA THR A 230 6.83 2.53 12.95
C THR A 230 7.09 2.15 11.49
N GLY A 231 6.11 1.55 10.82
CA GLY A 231 6.18 1.30 9.38
C GLY A 231 6.05 2.62 8.62
N SER A 232 6.52 2.62 7.38
CA SER A 232 6.47 3.77 6.45
C SER A 232 5.05 4.26 6.14
N GLY A 233 4.01 3.48 6.48
CA GLY A 233 2.64 3.74 6.04
C GLY A 233 2.45 3.58 4.51
N LEU A 234 3.45 3.04 3.82
CA LEU A 234 3.40 2.82 2.36
C LEU A 234 2.93 1.42 1.98
N GLY A 235 3.12 0.42 2.84
CA GLY A 235 2.87 -0.98 2.51
C GLY A 235 1.45 -1.25 2.02
N LEU A 236 0.42 -0.77 2.71
CA LEU A 236 -0.98 -0.96 2.31
C LEU A 236 -1.33 -0.19 1.04
N SER A 237 -0.79 1.01 0.84
CA SER A 237 -1.00 1.77 -0.39
C SER A 237 -0.33 1.12 -1.59
N ILE A 238 0.84 0.51 -1.41
CA ILE A 238 1.52 -0.29 -2.44
C ILE A 238 0.69 -1.54 -2.76
N ALA A 239 0.22 -2.26 -1.74
CA ALA A 239 -0.63 -3.43 -1.92
C ALA A 239 -1.89 -3.09 -2.74
N LYS A 240 -2.57 -2.00 -2.40
CA LYS A 240 -3.74 -1.52 -3.12
C LYS A 240 -3.42 -1.20 -4.57
N ALA A 241 -2.38 -0.41 -4.82
CA ALA A 241 -1.98 -0.02 -6.18
C ALA A 241 -1.61 -1.23 -7.05
N ILE A 242 -0.94 -2.25 -6.49
CA ILE A 242 -0.64 -3.49 -7.22
C ILE A 242 -1.93 -4.26 -7.55
N VAL A 243 -2.81 -4.46 -6.57
CA VAL A 243 -4.05 -5.21 -6.75
C VAL A 243 -4.96 -4.53 -7.79
N GLU A 244 -5.07 -3.20 -7.76
CA GLU A 244 -5.82 -2.42 -8.75
C GLU A 244 -5.23 -2.56 -10.16
N ARG A 245 -3.90 -2.63 -10.31
CA ARG A 245 -3.26 -2.90 -11.60
C ARG A 245 -3.47 -4.34 -12.12
N LEU A 246 -3.74 -5.27 -11.22
CA LEU A 246 -4.13 -6.65 -11.55
C LEU A 246 -5.64 -6.77 -11.81
N GLU A 247 -6.34 -5.65 -12.03
CA GLU A 247 -7.80 -5.57 -12.24
C GLU A 247 -8.60 -6.14 -11.05
N GLY A 248 -8.00 -6.16 -9.87
CA GLY A 248 -8.60 -6.63 -8.63
C GLY A 248 -9.06 -5.49 -7.72
N SER A 249 -9.51 -5.89 -6.54
CA SER A 249 -9.84 -4.97 -5.45
C SER A 249 -9.29 -5.49 -4.11
N ILE A 250 -8.98 -4.57 -3.21
CA ILE A 250 -8.57 -4.86 -1.84
C ILE A 250 -9.40 -4.03 -0.87
N CYS A 251 -9.89 -4.67 0.18
CA CYS A 251 -10.58 -4.01 1.28
C CYS A 251 -10.16 -4.59 2.62
N CYS A 252 -10.52 -3.90 3.70
CA CYS A 252 -10.28 -4.34 5.06
C CYS A 252 -11.58 -4.22 5.86
N THR A 253 -11.90 -5.26 6.61
CA THR A 253 -12.92 -5.25 7.65
C THR A 253 -12.23 -5.50 8.98
N SER A 254 -12.63 -4.77 10.02
CA SER A 254 -12.04 -4.90 11.34
C SER A 254 -13.04 -4.45 12.40
N GLU A 255 -13.02 -5.15 13.53
CA GLU A 255 -13.73 -4.75 14.74
C GLU A 255 -12.71 -4.59 15.87
N PRO A 256 -12.80 -3.51 16.68
CA PRO A 256 -11.90 -3.31 17.80
C PRO A 256 -11.92 -4.49 18.77
N GLY A 257 -10.76 -5.10 18.98
CA GLY A 257 -10.57 -6.28 19.85
C GLY A 257 -10.74 -7.63 19.16
N GLU A 258 -11.25 -7.69 17.93
CA GLU A 258 -11.48 -8.95 17.19
C GLU A 258 -10.48 -9.19 16.06
N GLY A 259 -9.67 -8.18 15.72
CA GLY A 259 -8.63 -8.26 14.69
C GLY A 259 -9.02 -7.64 13.37
N CYS A 260 -8.30 -8.02 12.32
CA CYS A 260 -8.47 -7.49 10.98
C CYS A 260 -8.61 -8.61 9.94
N CYS A 261 -9.39 -8.34 8.89
CA CYS A 261 -9.47 -9.18 7.72
C CYS A 261 -9.22 -8.31 6.47
N PHE A 262 -8.09 -8.53 5.82
CA PHE A 262 -7.79 -7.96 4.51
C PHE A 262 -8.25 -8.93 3.43
N LEU A 263 -9.14 -8.48 2.55
CA LEU A 263 -9.69 -9.25 1.45
C LEU A 263 -9.16 -8.69 0.13
N ILE A 264 -8.49 -9.55 -0.64
CA ILE A 264 -8.10 -9.32 -2.04
C ILE A 264 -9.07 -10.09 -2.92
N GLN A 265 -9.57 -9.47 -3.97
CA GLN A 265 -10.39 -10.10 -5.00
C GLN A 265 -9.72 -9.91 -6.35
N LEU A 266 -9.47 -11.02 -7.05
CA LEU A 266 -8.86 -11.02 -8.38
C LEU A 266 -9.77 -11.75 -9.37
N PRO A 267 -9.81 -11.33 -10.63
CA PRO A 267 -10.56 -12.04 -11.66
C PRO A 267 -9.99 -13.44 -11.86
N ARG A 268 -10.90 -14.42 -11.99
CA ARG A 268 -10.56 -15.78 -12.40
C ARG A 268 -10.45 -15.85 -13.93
N ILE A 269 -9.52 -16.63 -14.43
CA ILE A 269 -9.38 -16.95 -15.86
C ILE A 269 -10.01 -18.32 -16.17
#